data_f825a8bae82161e2090e917bbeee7e07
#
_entry.id   f825a8bae82161e2090e917bbeee7e07
#
_cell.length_a   1.000
_cell.length_b   1.000
_cell.length_c   1.000
_cell.angle_alpha   90.00
_cell.angle_beta   90.00
_cell.angle_gamma   90.00
#
_symmetry.space_group_name_H-M   'P 1'
#
loop_
_entity.id
_entity.type
_entity.pdbx_description
1 polymer ?
#
loop_
_entity_poly.entity_id
_entity_poly.type
_entity_poly.pdbx_seq_one_letter_code
_entity_poly.pdbx_strand_id
1 'polypeptide(L)'
;DTNAQVAAMLLKHAHDTKRQTRTARMHEEHHLQDQEANQVKKMREQADLEYSAAVKRATGQMVNGLAQMGAGVAGMSGTDELQTKAVTGGGELFKGGMDLSAASNDVDASNREADGVAAGNRAKASERRLEDLKAEESDATELIRTALDFVRGASDAAAQANRTAIFQR
;
A
#
# COMPACT_ATOMS: atom_id res chain seq x y z
N ASP A 1 -26.74 10.60 -44.53
CA ASP A 1 -26.14 11.43 -43.44
C ASP A 1 -26.29 10.84 -42.03
N THR A 2 -27.31 9.96 -41.81
CA THR A 2 -27.54 9.34 -40.50
C THR A 2 -26.33 8.49 -40.02
N ASN A 3 -25.67 7.74 -40.92
CA ASN A 3 -24.50 6.93 -40.58
C ASN A 3 -23.29 7.76 -40.17
N ALA A 4 -23.08 8.93 -40.79
CA ALA A 4 -22.01 9.85 -40.41
C ALA A 4 -22.28 10.49 -39.05
N GLN A 5 -23.54 10.78 -38.71
CA GLN A 5 -23.90 11.29 -37.40
C GLN A 5 -23.71 10.26 -36.29
N VAL A 6 -24.11 8.99 -36.55
CA VAL A 6 -23.90 7.89 -35.60
C VAL A 6 -22.40 7.64 -35.37
N ALA A 7 -21.60 7.63 -36.44
CA ALA A 7 -20.16 7.45 -36.31
C ALA A 7 -19.49 8.61 -35.55
N ALA A 8 -19.92 9.86 -35.78
CA ALA A 8 -19.42 11.02 -35.04
C ALA A 8 -19.78 10.95 -33.54
N MET A 9 -20.99 10.49 -33.21
CA MET A 9 -21.40 10.27 -31.81
C MET A 9 -20.57 9.17 -31.14
N LEU A 10 -20.35 8.06 -31.83
CA LEU A 10 -19.52 6.95 -31.34
C LEU A 10 -18.06 7.39 -31.10
N LEU A 11 -17.48 8.13 -32.04
CA LEU A 11 -16.14 8.68 -31.89
C LEU A 11 -16.04 9.63 -30.72
N LYS A 12 -17.01 10.54 -30.58
CA LYS A 12 -17.06 11.46 -29.45
C LYS A 12 -17.14 10.69 -28.13
N HIS A 13 -18.07 9.74 -28.05
CA HIS A 13 -18.24 8.92 -26.83
C HIS A 13 -16.95 8.15 -26.50
N ALA A 14 -16.32 7.50 -27.47
CA ALA A 14 -15.07 6.78 -27.27
C ALA A 14 -13.91 7.69 -26.84
N HIS A 15 -13.83 8.91 -27.40
CA HIS A 15 -12.85 9.91 -26.97
C HIS A 15 -13.08 10.41 -25.54
N ASP A 16 -14.35 10.66 -25.18
CA ASP A 16 -14.71 11.10 -23.84
C ASP A 16 -14.42 10.00 -22.81
N THR A 17 -14.78 8.75 -23.13
CA THR A 17 -14.45 7.58 -22.31
C THR A 17 -12.95 7.44 -22.13
N LYS A 18 -12.16 7.45 -23.21
CA LYS A 18 -10.69 7.36 -23.14
C LYS A 18 -10.09 8.46 -22.27
N ARG A 19 -10.59 9.69 -22.37
CA ARG A 19 -10.13 10.83 -21.56
C ARG A 19 -10.46 10.63 -20.08
N GLN A 20 -11.67 10.19 -19.77
CA GLN A 20 -12.11 9.90 -18.39
C GLN A 20 -11.30 8.77 -17.78
N THR A 21 -11.13 7.64 -18.48
CA THR A 21 -10.35 6.50 -18.04
C THR A 21 -8.89 6.87 -17.80
N ARG A 22 -8.29 7.68 -18.68
CA ARG A 22 -6.91 8.17 -18.48
C ARG A 22 -6.78 9.05 -17.25
N THR A 23 -7.75 9.93 -16.99
CA THR A 23 -7.74 10.76 -15.78
C THR A 23 -7.92 9.92 -14.52
N ALA A 24 -8.85 8.96 -14.55
CA ALA A 24 -9.06 8.01 -13.45
C ALA A 24 -7.79 7.19 -13.17
N ARG A 25 -7.09 6.72 -14.22
CA ARG A 25 -5.82 6.01 -14.09
C ARG A 25 -4.75 6.84 -13.40
N MET A 26 -4.57 8.10 -13.80
CA MET A 26 -3.59 8.98 -13.15
C MET A 26 -3.90 9.21 -11.67
N HIS A 27 -5.17 9.35 -11.32
CA HIS A 27 -5.59 9.47 -9.92
C HIS A 27 -5.30 8.18 -9.13
N GLU A 28 -5.57 7.02 -9.71
CA GLU A 28 -5.32 5.72 -9.06
C GLU A 28 -3.82 5.44 -8.92
N GLU A 29 -2.99 5.82 -9.91
CA GLU A 29 -1.52 5.74 -9.83
C GLU A 29 -0.98 6.59 -8.67
N HIS A 30 -1.46 7.83 -8.50
CA HIS A 30 -1.08 8.66 -7.36
C HIS A 30 -1.54 8.05 -6.03
N HIS A 31 -2.78 7.57 -5.97
CA HIS A 31 -3.32 6.93 -4.77
C HIS A 31 -2.53 5.68 -4.38
N LEU A 32 -2.09 4.88 -5.36
CA LEU A 32 -1.24 3.72 -5.13
C LEU A 32 0.13 4.14 -4.55
N GLN A 33 0.78 5.15 -5.13
CA GLN A 33 2.04 5.67 -4.62
C GLN A 33 1.93 6.16 -3.17
N ASP A 34 0.85 6.88 -2.84
CA ASP A 34 0.59 7.35 -1.48
C ASP A 34 0.38 6.18 -0.50
N GLN A 35 -0.32 5.12 -0.95
CA GLN A 35 -0.52 3.92 -0.14
C GLN A 35 0.78 3.16 0.09
N GLU A 36 1.61 3.00 -0.93
CA GLU A 36 2.94 2.36 -0.81
C GLU A 36 3.84 3.15 0.13
N ALA A 37 3.89 4.48 0.01
CA ALA A 37 4.66 5.34 0.90
C ALA A 37 4.19 5.21 2.37
N ASN A 38 2.88 5.17 2.59
CA ASN A 38 2.31 4.96 3.92
C ASN A 38 2.61 3.57 4.46
N GLN A 39 2.60 2.53 3.63
CA GLN A 39 2.98 1.17 4.03
C GLN A 39 4.44 1.12 4.48
N VAL A 40 5.35 1.67 3.69
CA VAL A 40 6.79 1.74 4.03
C VAL A 40 7.00 2.51 5.35
N LYS A 41 6.29 3.62 5.55
CA LYS A 41 6.37 4.39 6.80
C LYS A 41 5.93 3.54 8.01
N LYS A 42 4.80 2.84 7.90
CA LYS A 42 4.28 1.97 8.97
C LYS A 42 5.22 0.80 9.28
N MET A 43 5.83 0.19 8.26
CA MET A 43 6.84 -0.85 8.45
C MET A 43 8.09 -0.34 9.19
N ARG A 44 8.53 0.89 8.92
CA ARG A 44 9.65 1.52 9.64
C ARG A 44 9.28 1.79 11.10
N GLU A 45 8.11 2.37 11.34
CA GLU A 45 7.61 2.60 12.69
C GLU A 45 7.48 1.29 13.50
N GLN A 46 7.04 0.20 12.87
CA GLN A 46 7.01 -1.14 13.47
C GLN A 46 8.42 -1.62 13.85
N ALA A 47 9.37 -1.53 12.92
CA ALA A 47 10.76 -1.94 13.16
C ALA A 47 11.40 -1.14 14.29
N ASP A 48 11.12 0.16 14.39
CA ASP A 48 11.62 1.02 15.48
C ASP A 48 11.03 0.60 16.83
N LEU A 49 9.75 0.24 16.89
CA LEU A 49 9.08 -0.26 18.10
C LEU A 49 9.64 -1.61 18.53
N GLU A 50 9.80 -2.56 17.61
CA GLU A 50 10.40 -3.87 17.88
C GLU A 50 11.82 -3.73 18.38
N TYR A 51 12.64 -2.88 17.75
CA TYR A 51 14.00 -2.60 18.20
C TYR A 51 14.01 -2.01 19.62
N SER A 52 13.15 -1.04 19.89
CA SER A 52 13.07 -0.41 21.24
C SER A 52 12.60 -1.41 22.30
N ALA A 53 11.68 -2.33 21.96
CA ALA A 53 11.25 -3.40 22.86
C ALA A 53 12.40 -4.38 23.15
N ALA A 54 13.18 -4.77 22.13
CA ALA A 54 14.34 -5.64 22.28
C ALA A 54 15.43 -4.99 23.16
N VAL A 55 15.73 -3.71 22.97
CA VAL A 55 16.67 -2.96 23.79
C VAL A 55 16.20 -2.88 25.24
N LYS A 56 14.94 -2.59 25.51
CA LYS A 56 14.37 -2.53 26.86
C LYS A 56 14.48 -3.89 27.57
N ARG A 57 14.15 -5.00 26.88
CA ARG A 57 14.31 -6.36 27.42
C ARG A 57 15.77 -6.69 27.75
N ALA A 58 16.69 -6.38 26.82
CA ALA A 58 18.11 -6.63 27.02
C ALA A 58 18.64 -5.83 28.22
N THR A 59 18.26 -4.53 28.34
CA THR A 59 18.65 -3.68 29.47
C THR A 59 18.08 -4.21 30.79
N GLY A 60 16.81 -4.64 30.81
CA GLY A 60 16.19 -5.22 32.00
C GLY A 60 16.89 -6.50 32.46
N GLN A 61 17.28 -7.37 31.51
CA GLN A 61 18.05 -8.58 31.81
C GLN A 61 19.46 -8.28 32.34
N MET A 62 20.15 -7.27 31.77
CA MET A 62 21.47 -6.84 32.25
C MET A 62 21.42 -6.33 33.68
N VAL A 63 20.45 -5.44 33.98
CA VAL A 63 20.30 -4.89 35.35
C VAL A 63 19.95 -5.98 36.35
N ASN A 64 19.08 -6.94 36.00
CA ASN A 64 18.76 -8.06 36.85
C ASN A 64 19.98 -8.98 37.07
N GLY A 65 20.77 -9.23 36.03
CA GLY A 65 22.03 -9.98 36.15
C GLY A 65 23.04 -9.32 37.08
N LEU A 66 23.21 -7.99 36.94
CA LEU A 66 24.09 -7.21 37.82
C LEU A 66 23.58 -7.19 39.29
N ALA A 67 22.27 -7.09 39.51
CA ALA A 67 21.67 -7.15 40.81
C ALA A 67 21.91 -8.52 41.50
N GLN A 68 21.78 -9.63 40.75
CA GLN A 68 22.06 -10.97 41.23
C GLN A 68 23.55 -11.16 41.55
N MET A 69 24.45 -10.64 40.72
CA MET A 69 25.89 -10.68 41.01
C MET A 69 26.24 -9.88 42.25
N GLY A 70 25.67 -8.66 42.39
CA GLY A 70 25.86 -7.82 43.57
C GLY A 70 25.34 -8.50 44.85
N ALA A 71 24.18 -9.15 44.78
CA ALA A 71 23.62 -9.90 45.91
C ALA A 71 24.51 -11.13 46.30
N GLY A 72 25.08 -11.80 45.29
CA GLY A 72 26.00 -12.93 45.48
C GLY A 72 27.27 -12.48 46.23
N VAL A 73 27.88 -11.36 45.84
CA VAL A 73 29.08 -10.81 46.49
C VAL A 73 28.74 -10.33 47.90
N ALA A 74 27.60 -9.66 48.12
CA ALA A 74 27.14 -9.23 49.42
C ALA A 74 26.91 -10.40 50.39
N GLY A 75 26.33 -11.52 49.87
CA GLY A 75 26.16 -12.76 50.66
C GLY A 75 27.48 -13.43 51.07
N MET A 76 28.52 -13.34 50.23
CA MET A 76 29.85 -13.85 50.56
C MET A 76 30.61 -12.95 51.56
N SER A 77 30.32 -11.66 51.65
CA SER A 77 30.97 -10.71 52.57
C SER A 77 30.29 -10.57 53.91
N GLY A 78 29.24 -11.38 54.22
CA GLY A 78 28.56 -11.40 55.50
C GLY A 78 27.72 -10.16 55.80
N THR A 79 27.28 -9.46 54.71
CA THR A 79 26.35 -8.33 54.83
C THR A 79 24.95 -8.83 55.14
N ASP A 80 24.16 -7.98 55.85
CA ASP A 80 22.82 -8.29 56.34
C ASP A 80 21.92 -8.83 55.19
N GLU A 81 21.18 -9.88 55.49
CA GLU A 81 20.19 -10.53 54.58
C GLU A 81 19.19 -9.49 54.03
N LEU A 82 18.93 -8.42 54.74
CA LEU A 82 18.08 -7.30 54.32
C LEU A 82 18.68 -6.52 53.16
N GLN A 83 20.00 -6.30 53.12
CA GLN A 83 20.66 -5.62 52.00
C GLN A 83 20.64 -6.47 50.72
N THR A 84 20.88 -7.79 50.87
CA THR A 84 20.83 -8.72 49.76
C THR A 84 19.42 -8.79 49.15
N LYS A 85 18.38 -8.84 49.99
CA LYS A 85 16.97 -8.81 49.53
C LYS A 85 16.59 -7.49 48.86
N ALA A 86 17.10 -6.35 49.36
CA ALA A 86 16.82 -5.05 48.77
C ALA A 86 17.44 -4.87 47.38
N VAL A 87 18.67 -5.36 47.19
CA VAL A 87 19.34 -5.32 45.88
C VAL A 87 18.63 -6.24 44.87
N THR A 88 18.29 -7.45 45.28
CA THR A 88 17.62 -8.44 44.41
C THR A 88 16.21 -7.97 44.07
N GLY A 89 15.44 -7.52 45.05
CA GLY A 89 14.10 -7.01 44.86
C GLY A 89 14.06 -5.76 43.98
N GLY A 90 15.03 -4.83 44.13
CA GLY A 90 15.20 -3.68 43.26
C GLY A 90 15.47 -4.07 41.79
N GLY A 91 16.30 -5.07 41.56
CA GLY A 91 16.59 -5.60 40.23
C GLY A 91 15.36 -6.25 39.57
N GLU A 92 14.57 -7.02 40.35
CA GLU A 92 13.34 -7.64 39.86
C GLU A 92 12.24 -6.62 39.51
N LEU A 93 12.07 -5.57 40.36
CA LEU A 93 11.13 -4.48 40.07
C LEU A 93 11.52 -3.70 38.83
N PHE A 94 12.82 -3.43 38.64
CA PHE A 94 13.32 -2.76 37.46
C PHE A 94 13.10 -3.61 36.20
N LYS A 95 13.43 -4.90 36.27
CA LYS A 95 13.18 -5.84 35.19
C LYS A 95 11.69 -5.91 34.84
N GLY A 96 10.81 -6.03 35.84
CA GLY A 96 9.36 -6.06 35.62
C GLY A 96 8.83 -4.80 34.95
N GLY A 97 9.35 -3.62 35.34
CA GLY A 97 9.01 -2.35 34.68
C GLY A 97 9.47 -2.28 33.22
N MET A 98 10.67 -2.79 32.93
CA MET A 98 11.20 -2.86 31.56
C MET A 98 10.46 -3.89 30.70
N ASP A 99 10.12 -5.05 31.25
CA ASP A 99 9.35 -6.08 30.55
C ASP A 99 7.94 -5.58 30.23
N LEU A 100 7.27 -4.88 31.13
CA LEU A 100 5.96 -4.25 30.89
C LEU A 100 6.03 -3.20 29.78
N SER A 101 7.06 -2.34 29.82
CA SER A 101 7.28 -1.33 28.78
C SER A 101 7.63 -1.94 27.43
N ALA A 102 8.37 -3.06 27.40
CA ALA A 102 8.64 -3.82 26.19
C ALA A 102 7.37 -4.48 25.64
N ALA A 103 6.54 -5.06 26.51
CA ALA A 103 5.26 -5.64 26.11
C ALA A 103 4.30 -4.61 25.50
N SER A 104 4.27 -3.37 26.04
CA SER A 104 3.51 -2.27 25.43
C SER A 104 4.00 -1.97 24.01
N ASN A 105 5.32 -1.89 23.80
CA ASN A 105 5.87 -1.65 22.47
C ASN A 105 5.58 -2.81 21.50
N ASP A 106 5.55 -4.06 21.98
CA ASP A 106 5.19 -5.22 21.15
C ASP A 106 3.72 -5.15 20.69
N VAL A 107 2.81 -4.74 21.57
CA VAL A 107 1.40 -4.53 21.18
C VAL A 107 1.29 -3.42 20.14
N ASP A 108 2.02 -2.32 20.32
CA ASP A 108 2.03 -1.24 19.34
C ASP A 108 2.65 -1.68 18.02
N ALA A 109 3.73 -2.48 18.04
CA ALA A 109 4.33 -3.07 16.84
C ALA A 109 3.35 -3.99 16.12
N SER A 110 2.63 -4.85 16.83
CA SER A 110 1.62 -5.74 16.27
C SER A 110 0.45 -4.96 15.64
N ASN A 111 0.01 -3.87 16.27
CA ASN A 111 -1.01 -3.00 15.70
C ASN A 111 -0.51 -2.32 14.41
N ARG A 112 0.76 -1.90 14.35
CA ARG A 112 1.37 -1.33 13.14
C ARG A 112 1.52 -2.36 12.02
N GLU A 113 1.83 -3.61 12.36
CA GLU A 113 1.86 -4.72 11.40
C GLU A 113 0.48 -4.95 10.79
N ALA A 114 -0.58 -5.02 11.60
CA ALA A 114 -1.95 -5.15 11.11
C ALA A 114 -2.34 -4.00 10.18
N ASP A 115 -1.97 -2.76 10.54
CA ASP A 115 -2.15 -1.59 9.69
C ASP A 115 -1.37 -1.69 8.38
N GLY A 116 -0.14 -2.22 8.42
CA GLY A 116 0.71 -2.46 7.26
C GLY A 116 0.08 -3.47 6.29
N VAL A 117 -0.45 -4.59 6.82
CA VAL A 117 -1.17 -5.60 6.05
C VAL A 117 -2.43 -5.01 5.41
N ALA A 118 -3.19 -4.20 6.15
CA ALA A 118 -4.37 -3.52 5.61
C ALA A 118 -4.01 -2.54 4.49
N ALA A 119 -2.90 -1.80 4.63
CA ALA A 119 -2.39 -0.92 3.58
C ALA A 119 -1.94 -1.70 2.34
N GLY A 120 -1.25 -2.83 2.52
CA GLY A 120 -0.86 -3.72 1.42
C GLY A 120 -2.05 -4.31 0.67
N ASN A 121 -3.13 -4.68 1.37
CA ASN A 121 -4.35 -5.15 0.72
C ASN A 121 -5.05 -4.06 -0.09
N ARG A 122 -5.01 -2.80 0.39
CA ARG A 122 -5.53 -1.65 -0.36
C ARG A 122 -4.69 -1.38 -1.62
N ALA A 123 -3.37 -1.45 -1.51
CA ALA A 123 -2.47 -1.31 -2.66
C ALA A 123 -2.78 -2.35 -3.74
N LYS A 124 -2.94 -3.63 -3.38
CA LYS A 124 -3.35 -4.68 -4.32
C LYS A 124 -4.72 -4.44 -4.96
N ALA A 125 -5.66 -3.83 -4.23
CA ALA A 125 -6.95 -3.45 -4.79
C ALA A 125 -6.81 -2.31 -5.81
N SER A 126 -5.94 -1.33 -5.54
CA SER A 126 -5.62 -0.26 -6.48
C SER A 126 -4.89 -0.76 -7.73
N GLU A 127 -3.96 -1.71 -7.59
CA GLU A 127 -3.31 -2.37 -8.74
C GLU A 127 -4.31 -3.03 -9.67
N ARG A 128 -5.27 -3.79 -9.13
CA ARG A 128 -6.34 -4.42 -9.93
C ARG A 128 -7.18 -3.38 -10.66
N ARG A 129 -7.55 -2.28 -9.97
CA ARG A 129 -8.27 -1.17 -10.61
C ARG A 129 -7.48 -0.53 -11.74
N LEU A 130 -6.15 -0.39 -11.57
CA LEU A 130 -5.28 0.12 -12.62
C LEU A 130 -5.24 -0.83 -13.84
N GLU A 131 -5.25 -2.14 -13.64
CA GLU A 131 -5.35 -3.11 -14.72
C GLU A 131 -6.69 -2.99 -15.45
N ASP A 132 -7.80 -2.90 -14.72
CA ASP A 132 -9.13 -2.71 -15.30
C ASP A 132 -9.20 -1.40 -16.12
N LEU A 133 -8.68 -0.29 -15.59
CA LEU A 133 -8.63 0.99 -16.29
C LEU A 133 -7.75 0.95 -17.54
N LYS A 134 -6.65 0.18 -17.53
CA LYS A 134 -5.83 -0.04 -18.75
C LYS A 134 -6.59 -0.84 -19.79
N ALA A 135 -7.34 -1.86 -19.39
CA ALA A 135 -8.19 -2.63 -20.29
C ALA A 135 -9.26 -1.74 -20.93
N GLU A 136 -9.98 -0.93 -20.12
CA GLU A 136 -10.97 0.03 -20.63
C GLU A 136 -10.37 1.06 -21.60
N GLU A 137 -9.16 1.57 -21.33
CA GLU A 137 -8.46 2.50 -22.23
C GLU A 137 -8.11 1.82 -23.57
N SER A 138 -7.74 0.53 -23.52
CA SER A 138 -7.49 -0.29 -24.71
C SER A 138 -8.76 -0.47 -25.51
N ASP A 139 -9.86 -0.86 -24.88
CA ASP A 139 -11.16 -1.07 -25.51
C ASP A 139 -11.70 0.20 -26.16
N ALA A 140 -11.57 1.35 -25.45
CA ALA A 140 -11.94 2.64 -26.01
C ALA A 140 -11.10 3.01 -27.25
N THR A 141 -9.81 2.64 -27.26
CA THR A 141 -8.92 2.85 -28.41
C THR A 141 -9.32 1.97 -29.60
N GLU A 142 -9.68 0.72 -29.37
CA GLU A 142 -10.18 -0.19 -30.41
C GLU A 142 -11.52 0.27 -30.98
N LEU A 143 -12.42 0.75 -30.12
CA LEU A 143 -13.70 1.34 -30.53
C LEU A 143 -13.50 2.56 -31.44
N ILE A 144 -12.55 3.43 -31.14
CA ILE A 144 -12.18 4.58 -31.99
C ILE A 144 -11.69 4.07 -33.35
N ARG A 145 -10.84 3.06 -33.39
CA ARG A 145 -10.33 2.48 -34.63
C ARG A 145 -11.44 1.89 -35.48
N THR A 146 -12.31 1.10 -34.87
CA THR A 146 -13.46 0.47 -35.55
C THR A 146 -14.42 1.53 -36.11
N ALA A 147 -14.69 2.61 -35.34
CA ALA A 147 -15.53 3.69 -35.82
C ALA A 147 -14.90 4.45 -37.00
N LEU A 148 -13.59 4.66 -37.00
CA LEU A 148 -12.87 5.27 -38.12
C LEU A 148 -12.89 4.40 -39.36
N ASP A 149 -12.71 3.09 -39.21
CA ASP A 149 -12.77 2.14 -40.32
C ASP A 149 -14.18 2.07 -40.92
N PHE A 150 -15.22 2.14 -40.08
CA PHE A 150 -16.61 2.26 -40.52
C PHE A 150 -16.86 3.52 -41.34
N VAL A 151 -16.36 4.68 -40.87
CA VAL A 151 -16.49 5.97 -41.61
C VAL A 151 -15.79 5.89 -42.97
N ARG A 152 -14.59 5.31 -43.03
CA ARG A 152 -13.85 5.10 -44.29
C ARG A 152 -14.62 4.20 -45.25
N GLY A 153 -15.07 3.05 -44.76
CA GLY A 153 -15.88 2.14 -45.59
C GLY A 153 -17.16 2.75 -46.11
N ALA A 154 -17.86 3.53 -45.29
CA ALA A 154 -19.06 4.27 -45.71
C ALA A 154 -18.76 5.34 -46.79
N SER A 155 -17.64 6.05 -46.64
CA SER A 155 -17.17 7.07 -47.57
C SER A 155 -16.81 6.42 -48.94
N ASP A 156 -16.10 5.30 -48.93
CA ASP A 156 -15.69 4.57 -50.13
C ASP A 156 -16.90 4.01 -50.85
N ALA A 157 -17.87 3.46 -50.12
CA ALA A 157 -19.12 2.96 -50.70
C ALA A 157 -19.92 4.10 -51.36
N ALA A 158 -20.00 5.25 -50.73
CA ALA A 158 -20.67 6.45 -51.29
C ALA A 158 -19.95 6.95 -52.57
N ALA A 159 -18.62 6.95 -52.58
CA ALA A 159 -17.82 7.32 -53.74
C ALA A 159 -18.01 6.35 -54.93
N GLN A 160 -18.09 5.04 -54.63
CA GLN A 160 -18.38 4.03 -55.67
C GLN A 160 -19.80 4.19 -56.25
N ALA A 161 -20.79 4.37 -55.38
CA ALA A 161 -22.17 4.60 -55.81
C ALA A 161 -22.31 5.85 -56.72
N ASN A 162 -21.63 6.95 -56.36
CA ASN A 162 -21.60 8.14 -57.17
C ASN A 162 -20.92 7.91 -58.55
N ARG A 163 -19.81 7.16 -58.61
CA ARG A 163 -19.15 6.78 -59.89
C ARG A 163 -20.07 5.95 -60.76
N THR A 164 -20.72 4.93 -60.19
CA THR A 164 -21.63 4.06 -60.92
C THR A 164 -22.82 4.86 -61.50
N ALA A 165 -23.37 5.82 -60.74
CA ALA A 165 -24.44 6.67 -61.19
C ALA A 165 -24.05 7.65 -62.34
N ILE A 166 -22.76 8.04 -62.38
CA ILE A 166 -22.23 8.89 -63.47
C ILE A 166 -22.03 8.10 -64.77
N PHE A 167 -21.63 6.82 -64.68
CA PHE A 167 -21.40 5.98 -65.88
C PHE A 167 -22.67 5.35 -66.48
N GLN A 168 -23.81 5.43 -65.78
CA GLN A 168 -25.09 4.96 -66.24
C GLN A 168 -25.97 6.04 -66.95
N ARG A 169 -25.44 7.23 -67.08
CA ARG A 169 -26.04 8.34 -67.85
C ARG A 169 -25.29 8.53 -69.19
#